data_6c9d60010cf126d531959a32989277d1
#
_entry.id   6c9d60010cf126d531959a32989277d1
#
_cell.length_a   1.000
_cell.length_b   1.000
_cell.length_c   1.000
_cell.angle_alpha   90.00
_cell.angle_beta   90.00
_cell.angle_gamma   90.00
#
_symmetry.space_group_name_H-M   'P 1'
#
loop_
_entity.id
_entity.type
_entity.pdbx_description
1 polymer ?
#
loop_
_entity_poly.entity_id
_entity_poly.type
_entity_poly.pdbx_seq_one_letter_code
_entity_poly.pdbx_strand_id
1 'polypeptide(L)'
;MKKRVIIIGGGVAGMQTALRLAEQGVSPVIIEKEAELGGKLRGWHVLFPSFTPASEILTELRRRIAERGIEVMTRTEARGFSREGVQLPDGRMLACDSVVVCSGFT
;
A
#
# COMPACT_ATOMS: atom_id res chain seq x y z
N MET A 1 -11.46 19.35 -0.16
CA MET A 1 -10.52 18.48 0.55
C MET A 1 -10.48 17.11 -0.08
N LYS A 2 -9.30 16.56 -0.19
CA LYS A 2 -9.16 15.21 -0.71
C LYS A 2 -9.60 14.20 0.32
N LYS A 3 -10.29 13.16 -0.12
CA LYS A 3 -10.62 12.04 0.74
C LYS A 3 -9.36 11.25 1.04
N ARG A 4 -9.24 10.78 2.26
CA ARG A 4 -8.11 9.97 2.70
C ARG A 4 -8.50 8.50 2.72
N VAL A 5 -7.75 7.68 2.03
CA VAL A 5 -7.97 6.22 1.99
C VAL A 5 -6.73 5.53 2.51
N ILE A 6 -6.91 4.66 3.49
CA ILE A 6 -5.79 3.88 4.03
C ILE A 6 -5.82 2.52 3.36
N ILE A 7 -4.65 2.12 2.83
CA ILE A 7 -4.48 0.84 2.17
C ILE A 7 -3.62 -0.03 3.08
N ILE A 8 -4.18 -1.15 3.53
CA ILE A 8 -3.46 -2.08 4.40
C ILE A 8 -2.84 -3.14 3.52
N GLY A 9 -1.53 -3.12 3.43
CA GLY A 9 -0.75 -4.02 2.60
C GLY A 9 -0.08 -3.32 1.45
N GLY A 10 1.25 -3.38 1.40
CA GLY A 10 2.08 -2.71 0.40
C GLY A 10 2.62 -3.63 -0.67
N GLY A 11 1.90 -4.71 -1.01
CA GLY A 11 2.26 -5.55 -2.13
C GLY A 11 1.84 -4.92 -3.46
N VAL A 12 1.89 -5.70 -4.53
CA VAL A 12 1.55 -5.19 -5.86
C VAL A 12 0.13 -4.62 -5.89
N ALA A 13 -0.84 -5.37 -5.34
CA ALA A 13 -2.22 -4.90 -5.34
C ALA A 13 -2.40 -3.59 -4.58
N GLY A 14 -1.75 -3.48 -3.42
CA GLY A 14 -1.83 -2.25 -2.61
C GLY A 14 -1.22 -1.05 -3.31
N MET A 15 -0.06 -1.24 -3.93
CA MET A 15 0.60 -0.17 -4.67
C MET A 15 -0.23 0.27 -5.88
N GLN A 16 -0.77 -0.69 -6.63
CA GLN A 16 -1.61 -0.38 -7.79
C GLN A 16 -2.88 0.37 -7.36
N THR A 17 -3.49 -0.06 -6.26
CA THR A 17 -4.67 0.61 -5.72
C THR A 17 -4.35 2.04 -5.34
N ALA A 18 -3.22 2.26 -4.65
CA ALA A 18 -2.80 3.59 -4.24
C ALA A 18 -2.58 4.51 -5.44
N LEU A 19 -1.91 4.01 -6.47
CA LEU A 19 -1.66 4.80 -7.68
C LEU A 19 -2.96 5.19 -8.38
N ARG A 20 -3.89 4.25 -8.47
CA ARG A 20 -5.18 4.51 -9.10
C ARG A 20 -5.99 5.54 -8.33
N LEU A 21 -6.00 5.44 -7.01
CA LEU A 21 -6.69 6.42 -6.18
C LEU A 21 -6.07 7.81 -6.29
N ALA A 22 -4.73 7.88 -6.32
CA ALA A 22 -4.05 9.14 -6.48
C ALA A 22 -4.41 9.82 -7.80
N GLU A 23 -4.57 9.05 -8.87
CA GLU A 23 -5.00 9.57 -10.16
C GLU A 23 -6.40 10.17 -10.11
N GLN A 24 -7.24 9.69 -9.21
CA GLN A 24 -8.60 10.17 -9.05
C GLN A 24 -8.73 11.31 -8.05
N GLY A 25 -7.60 11.84 -7.58
CA GLY A 25 -7.63 12.96 -6.64
C GLY A 25 -7.83 12.55 -5.19
N VAL A 26 -7.73 11.26 -4.88
CA VAL A 26 -7.82 10.75 -3.52
C VAL A 26 -6.42 10.75 -2.91
N SER A 27 -6.33 10.91 -1.60
CA SER A 27 -5.05 10.88 -0.88
C SER A 27 -4.86 9.51 -0.24
N PRO A 28 -4.11 8.59 -0.86
CA PRO A 28 -3.90 7.26 -0.29
C PRO A 28 -2.73 7.25 0.70
N VAL A 29 -2.83 6.37 1.69
CA VAL A 29 -1.74 6.09 2.63
C VAL A 29 -1.60 4.57 2.68
N ILE A 30 -0.40 4.07 2.44
CA ILE A 30 -0.13 2.63 2.49
C ILE A 30 0.47 2.29 3.85
N ILE A 31 -0.12 1.31 4.52
CA ILE A 31 0.43 0.76 5.76
C ILE A 31 0.99 -0.62 5.42
N GLU A 32 2.27 -0.82 5.67
CA GLU A 32 2.96 -2.06 5.38
C GLU A 32 3.71 -2.55 6.62
N LYS A 33 3.49 -3.80 7.01
CA LYS A 33 4.14 -4.38 8.19
C LYS A 33 5.62 -4.68 7.95
N GLU A 34 6.01 -4.94 6.72
CA GLU A 34 7.40 -5.22 6.39
C GLU A 34 8.20 -3.93 6.26
N ALA A 35 9.52 -4.06 6.13
CA ALA A 35 10.41 -2.91 6.00
C ALA A 35 10.33 -2.26 4.64
N GLU A 36 9.83 -2.98 3.63
CA GLU A 36 9.77 -2.50 2.25
C GLU A 36 8.44 -2.84 1.59
N LEU A 37 8.05 -2.03 0.61
CA LEU A 37 6.92 -2.37 -0.24
C LEU A 37 7.28 -3.55 -1.12
N GLY A 38 6.24 -4.31 -1.55
CA GLY A 38 6.43 -5.41 -2.47
C GLY A 38 5.96 -6.75 -1.94
N GLY A 39 5.84 -6.87 -0.63
CA GLY A 39 5.31 -8.09 -0.03
C GLY A 39 6.04 -9.35 -0.45
N LYS A 40 5.31 -10.40 -0.68
CA LYS A 40 5.87 -11.72 -0.99
C LYS A 40 6.49 -11.83 -2.37
N LEU A 41 6.31 -10.86 -3.23
CA LEU A 41 6.92 -10.91 -4.55
C LEU A 41 8.42 -10.63 -4.51
N ARG A 42 8.92 -10.10 -3.40
CA ARG A 42 10.35 -9.91 -3.25
C ARG A 42 11.04 -11.27 -3.18
N GLY A 43 12.05 -11.45 -4.00
CA GLY A 43 12.80 -12.70 -4.06
C GLY A 43 12.14 -13.81 -4.85
N TRP A 44 10.94 -13.63 -5.35
CA TRP A 44 10.32 -14.61 -6.22
C TRP A 44 10.83 -14.43 -7.64
N HIS A 45 11.06 -15.56 -8.31
CA HIS A 45 11.43 -15.57 -9.73
C HIS A 45 10.19 -15.81 -10.58
N VAL A 46 9.20 -14.94 -10.44
CA VAL A 46 7.91 -15.06 -11.11
C VAL A 46 7.86 -14.11 -12.29
N LEU A 47 7.31 -14.58 -13.40
CA LEU A 47 7.06 -13.72 -14.56
C LEU A 47 5.57 -13.41 -14.64
N PHE A 48 5.28 -12.16 -14.96
CA PHE A 48 3.91 -11.74 -15.23
C PHE A 48 3.53 -12.09 -16.68
N PRO A 49 2.25 -11.99 -17.04
CA PRO A 49 1.83 -12.32 -18.40
C PRO A 49 2.59 -11.58 -19.51
N SER A 50 3.17 -10.44 -19.17
CA SER A 50 4.01 -9.67 -20.09
C SER A 50 5.45 -10.18 -20.17
N PHE A 51 5.77 -11.25 -19.46
CA PHE A 51 7.12 -11.80 -19.32
C PHE A 51 8.09 -10.82 -18.65
N THR A 52 7.56 -9.85 -17.91
CA THR A 52 8.37 -8.93 -17.15
C THR A 52 8.69 -9.56 -15.79
N PRO A 53 9.96 -9.60 -15.38
CA PRO A 53 10.30 -10.12 -14.05
C PRO A 53 9.59 -9.36 -12.93
N ALA A 54 9.20 -10.09 -11.87
CA ALA A 54 8.52 -9.48 -10.73
C ALA A 54 9.33 -8.33 -10.14
N SER A 55 10.67 -8.46 -10.08
CA SER A 55 11.53 -7.41 -9.54
C SER A 55 11.43 -6.10 -10.32
N GLU A 56 11.29 -6.17 -11.64
CA GLU A 56 11.14 -4.97 -12.46
C GLU A 56 9.80 -4.29 -12.22
N ILE A 57 8.74 -5.09 -12.06
CA ILE A 57 7.41 -4.54 -11.78
C ILE A 57 7.40 -3.86 -10.42
N LEU A 58 8.02 -4.47 -9.41
CA LEU A 58 8.12 -3.86 -8.08
C LEU A 58 8.91 -2.57 -8.10
N THR A 59 10.03 -2.55 -8.83
CA THR A 59 10.84 -1.35 -8.96
C THR A 59 10.05 -0.22 -9.60
N GLU A 60 9.30 -0.51 -10.66
CA GLU A 60 8.49 0.48 -11.35
C GLU A 60 7.37 1.02 -10.45
N LEU A 61 6.68 0.13 -9.74
CA LEU A 61 5.62 0.55 -8.83
C LEU A 61 6.16 1.42 -7.70
N ARG A 62 7.28 1.03 -7.09
CA ARG A 62 7.91 1.82 -6.03
C ARG A 62 8.31 3.21 -6.55
N ARG A 63 8.84 3.27 -7.77
CA ARG A 63 9.21 4.53 -8.38
C ARG A 63 8.00 5.44 -8.55
N ARG A 64 6.89 4.90 -9.03
CA ARG A 64 5.66 5.67 -9.21
C ARG A 64 5.08 6.15 -7.89
N ILE A 65 5.12 5.30 -6.86
CA ILE A 65 4.67 5.66 -5.52
C ILE A 65 5.47 6.86 -5.01
N ALA A 66 6.79 6.82 -5.16
CA ALA A 66 7.66 7.91 -4.74
C ALA A 66 7.43 9.19 -5.55
N GLU A 67 7.29 9.07 -6.86
CA GLU A 67 7.05 10.23 -7.72
C GLU A 67 5.74 10.93 -7.42
N ARG A 68 4.71 10.18 -7.06
CA ARG A 68 3.41 10.74 -6.71
C ARG A 68 3.37 11.30 -5.30
N GLY A 69 4.40 11.08 -4.50
CA GLY A 69 4.43 11.53 -3.12
C GLY A 69 3.42 10.83 -2.23
N ILE A 70 3.09 9.57 -2.55
CA ILE A 70 2.15 8.79 -1.75
C ILE A 70 2.80 8.43 -0.41
N GLU A 71 2.08 8.69 0.68
CA GLU A 71 2.58 8.38 2.00
C GLU A 71 2.63 6.87 2.24
N VAL A 72 3.76 6.38 2.74
CA VAL A 72 3.95 4.97 3.05
C VAL A 72 4.47 4.84 4.47
N MET A 73 3.79 4.01 5.26
CA MET A 73 4.22 3.70 6.63
C MET A 73 4.66 2.25 6.66
N THR A 74 5.97 2.02 6.58
CA THR A 74 6.54 0.68 6.67
C THR A 74 6.74 0.28 8.11
N ARG A 75 7.00 -1.01 8.34
CA ARG A 75 7.17 -1.58 9.68
C ARG A 75 6.02 -1.20 10.60
N THR A 76 4.84 -1.07 10.04
CA THR A 76 3.64 -0.66 10.75
C THR A 76 2.54 -1.65 10.48
N GLU A 77 1.98 -2.22 11.55
CA GLU A 77 0.89 -3.16 11.44
C GLU A 77 -0.39 -2.52 11.97
N ALA A 78 -1.45 -2.57 11.15
CA ALA A 78 -2.75 -2.08 11.59
C ALA A 78 -3.30 -3.04 12.65
N ARG A 79 -3.66 -2.52 13.82
CA ARG A 79 -4.23 -3.33 14.90
C ARG A 79 -5.71 -3.56 14.76
N GLY A 80 -6.38 -2.67 14.05
CA GLY A 80 -7.80 -2.76 13.80
C GLY A 80 -8.27 -1.53 13.07
N PHE A 81 -9.51 -1.55 12.63
CA PHE A 81 -10.08 -0.38 11.97
C PHE A 81 -11.56 -0.26 12.29
N SER A 82 -12.03 0.98 12.26
CA SER A 82 -13.41 1.32 12.56
C SER A 82 -13.82 2.50 11.70
N ARG A 83 -15.00 3.05 11.95
CA ARG A 83 -15.46 4.25 11.24
C ARG A 83 -14.54 5.44 11.49
N GLU A 84 -13.80 5.44 12.60
CA GLU A 84 -12.94 6.54 12.97
C GLU A 84 -11.58 6.48 12.28
N GLY A 85 -11.17 5.32 11.79
CA GLY A 85 -9.91 5.15 11.12
C GLY A 85 -9.23 3.84 11.44
N VAL A 86 -7.91 3.81 11.31
CA VAL A 86 -7.09 2.63 11.53
C VAL A 86 -6.29 2.81 12.82
N GLN A 87 -6.36 1.81 13.69
CA GLN A 87 -5.61 1.81 14.95
C GLN A 87 -4.19 1.32 14.73
N LEU A 88 -3.23 2.09 15.20
CA LEU A 88 -1.81 1.77 15.09
C LEU A 88 -1.28 1.12 16.36
N PRO A 89 -0.12 0.42 16.29
CA PRO A 89 0.42 -0.30 17.47
C PRO A 89 0.73 0.60 18.64
N ASP A 90 1.02 1.87 18.42
CA ASP A 90 1.35 2.82 19.50
C ASP A 90 0.12 3.44 20.13
N GLY A 91 -1.06 2.99 19.79
CA GLY A 91 -2.31 3.49 20.33
C GLY A 91 -2.93 4.65 19.58
N ARG A 92 -2.23 5.20 18.57
CA ARG A 92 -2.77 6.28 17.77
C ARG A 92 -3.84 5.76 16.82
N MET A 93 -4.75 6.64 16.46
CA MET A 93 -5.78 6.37 15.47
C MET A 93 -5.50 7.22 14.23
N LEU A 94 -5.34 6.57 13.09
CA LEU A 94 -5.10 7.27 11.84
C LEU A 94 -6.43 7.48 11.14
N ALA A 95 -6.94 8.70 11.18
CA ALA A 95 -8.25 9.02 10.61
C ALA A 95 -8.28 8.86 9.11
N CYS A 96 -9.38 8.35 8.59
CA CYS A 96 -9.56 8.16 7.15
C CYS A 96 -11.03 8.11 6.78
N ASP A 97 -11.29 8.24 5.49
CA ASP A 97 -12.65 8.13 4.95
C ASP A 97 -12.98 6.68 4.56
N SER A 98 -11.97 5.91 4.17
CA SER A 98 -12.15 4.51 3.77
C SER A 98 -10.89 3.72 4.01
N VAL A 99 -11.04 2.41 4.15
CA VAL A 99 -9.94 1.46 4.31
C VAL A 99 -10.05 0.39 3.24
N VAL A 100 -8.95 0.10 2.57
CA VAL A 100 -8.87 -0.99 1.59
C VAL A 100 -7.85 -2.00 2.10
N VAL A 101 -8.26 -3.25 2.21
CA VAL A 101 -7.37 -4.32 2.69
C VAL A 101 -6.84 -5.09 1.48
N CYS A 102 -5.52 -5.03 1.31
CA CYS A 102 -4.83 -5.68 0.19
C CYS A 102 -3.80 -6.71 0.66
N SER A 103 -3.89 -7.14 1.91
CA SER A 103 -2.90 -8.04 2.51
C SER A 103 -3.35 -9.49 2.58
N GLY A 104 -4.37 -9.86 1.84
CA GLY A 104 -5.03 -11.14 2.00
C GLY A 104 -4.33 -12.37 1.42
N PHE A 105 -3.26 -12.20 0.69
CA PHE A 105 -2.57 -13.33 0.07
C PHE A 105 -1.35 -13.71 0.88
N THR A 106 -1.57 -14.56 1.79
CA THR A 106 -0.47 -15.11 2.60
C THR A 106 -0.23 -16.55 2.24
#